data_36dde88a0e02b6ec1f0872fe9d231806
#
_entry.id   36dde88a0e02b6ec1f0872fe9d231806
#
_cell.length_a   1.000
_cell.length_b   1.000
_cell.length_c   1.000
_cell.angle_alpha   90.00
_cell.angle_beta   90.00
_cell.angle_gamma   90.00
#
_symmetry.space_group_name_H-M   'P 1'
#
loop_
_entity.id
_entity.type
_entity.pdbx_description
1 polymer ?
#
loop_
_entity_poly.entity_id
_entity_poly.type
_entity_poly.pdbx_seq_one_letter_code
_entity_poly.pdbx_strand_id
1 'polypeptide(L)'
;MNTKFIFISGGVASSLGKGIIASSLAKLLQARGLRVTIQKFDPYINIDPGTLNPYEHGECYVTEDGAETDLDLGHYERFLGVHTSQANNVTTGRIYHTVITREREGAYLGKTVQIVPHITDEIKRRMLLLGQTGDYDVILTEIGGTVGDMESQPFVEAVRQLQWELPEEDCMTIHLTLIPYLHAAQELKTKPTQHSVQMLQKAGVKPDVIVCRTEHPLSQDLRRKIALFCNVRPGHVIQSIDAWSIYQVPLNMHEEHLDELAVRKLQIENFNAPDLGRWKAFLERLAHPAHEVQIMLVGKYVELQDAYKSIQEAFVHAGAANDCKVRVKTIQSEHINADNVAELLAGADGILVAPGFGERGLEGKIHAVRYAREKGIPFLGICLGMQMCVVEFARNVLGWKDAVSTEVNTQTKHPVIDMMEDQKKTTIKGGTMRLGAYACQLEAGSLAAGLYGTTEISERHRHRYEFNSKYLEDFTKAGLKATGRNPQTGLVEVVELPGHPFFIGVQFHPEYKSTPENPHPLFKGLVKAALDNKK
;
A
#
# COMPACT_ATOMS: atom_id res chain seq x y z
N MET A 1 18.63 19.72 14.69
CA MET A 1 19.36 18.58 14.10
C MET A 1 19.16 18.66 12.60
N ASN A 2 20.20 18.52 11.78
CA ASN A 2 20.01 18.44 10.33
C ASN A 2 19.35 17.11 9.99
N THR A 3 18.42 17.10 9.04
CA THR A 3 17.79 15.87 8.56
C THR A 3 18.84 14.92 7.96
N LYS A 4 18.83 13.66 8.33
CA LYS A 4 19.70 12.60 7.85
C LYS A 4 19.04 11.82 6.70
N PHE A 5 19.83 11.34 5.75
CA PHE A 5 19.35 10.66 4.55
C PHE A 5 19.93 9.25 4.44
N ILE A 6 19.09 8.25 4.23
CA ILE A 6 19.49 6.86 3.99
C ILE A 6 19.00 6.47 2.59
N PHE A 7 19.92 6.16 1.68
CA PHE A 7 19.61 5.71 0.33
C PHE A 7 19.67 4.18 0.27
N ILE A 8 18.58 3.57 -0.21
CA ILE A 8 18.44 2.11 -0.30
C ILE A 8 18.34 1.72 -1.76
N SER A 9 19.35 1.03 -2.27
CA SER A 9 19.39 0.48 -3.63
C SER A 9 19.35 -1.04 -3.59
N GLY A 10 19.07 -1.67 -4.73
CA GLY A 10 19.08 -3.12 -4.84
C GLY A 10 19.67 -3.60 -6.15
N GLY A 11 20.17 -4.80 -6.15
CA GLY A 11 20.73 -5.44 -7.34
C GLY A 11 20.49 -6.94 -7.38
N VAL A 12 20.95 -7.61 -8.43
CA VAL A 12 20.76 -9.02 -8.74
C VAL A 12 19.38 -9.32 -9.34
N ALA A 13 18.29 -8.98 -8.64
CA ALA A 13 16.93 -9.23 -9.11
C ALA A 13 15.94 -8.18 -8.54
N SER A 14 14.78 -8.06 -9.18
CA SER A 14 13.63 -7.33 -8.62
C SER A 14 13.02 -8.12 -7.45
N SER A 15 12.13 -7.47 -6.72
CA SER A 15 11.35 -8.10 -5.63
C SER A 15 12.18 -8.72 -4.50
N LEU A 16 13.41 -8.22 -4.27
CA LEU A 16 14.25 -8.65 -3.15
C LEU A 16 13.75 -8.16 -1.78
N GLY A 17 12.80 -7.23 -1.76
CA GLY A 17 12.23 -6.68 -0.53
C GLY A 17 12.91 -5.39 -0.05
N LYS A 18 13.38 -4.53 -0.97
CA LYS A 18 13.90 -3.19 -0.63
C LYS A 18 12.94 -2.40 0.27
N GLY A 19 11.64 -2.34 -0.12
CA GLY A 19 10.60 -1.66 0.63
C GLY A 19 10.42 -2.21 2.05
N ILE A 20 10.51 -3.53 2.21
CA ILE A 20 10.41 -4.17 3.53
C ILE A 20 11.62 -3.86 4.41
N ILE A 21 12.85 -3.85 3.84
CA ILE A 21 14.05 -3.46 4.58
C ILE A 21 13.99 -1.97 4.95
N ALA A 22 13.56 -1.10 4.01
CA ALA A 22 13.35 0.32 4.28
C ALA A 22 12.34 0.55 5.41
N SER A 23 11.17 -0.10 5.32
CA SER A 23 10.12 -0.03 6.33
C SER A 23 10.58 -0.57 7.69
N SER A 24 11.36 -1.66 7.69
CA SER A 24 11.89 -2.27 8.91
C SER A 24 12.89 -1.36 9.61
N LEU A 25 13.85 -0.80 8.87
CA LEU A 25 14.81 0.14 9.44
C LEU A 25 14.11 1.42 9.91
N ALA A 26 13.19 1.96 9.13
CA ALA A 26 12.41 3.13 9.51
C ALA A 26 11.61 2.90 10.80
N LYS A 27 10.95 1.72 10.93
CA LYS A 27 10.24 1.33 12.17
C LYS A 27 11.18 1.26 13.37
N LEU A 28 12.37 0.70 13.20
CA LEU A 28 13.38 0.63 14.27
C LEU A 28 13.86 2.01 14.70
N LEU A 29 14.13 2.91 13.74
CA LEU A 29 14.53 4.29 14.02
C LEU A 29 13.38 5.08 14.69
N GLN A 30 12.14 4.88 14.24
CA GLN A 30 10.96 5.45 14.87
C GLN A 30 10.81 4.94 16.33
N ALA A 31 11.01 3.65 16.56
CA ALA A 31 10.96 3.04 17.89
C ALA A 31 12.04 3.56 18.83
N ARG A 32 13.12 4.17 18.31
CA ARG A 32 14.14 4.90 19.08
C ARG A 32 13.76 6.34 19.40
N GLY A 33 12.57 6.80 18.95
CA GLY A 33 12.05 8.14 19.20
C GLY A 33 12.36 9.16 18.10
N LEU A 34 12.86 8.73 16.95
CA LEU A 34 13.14 9.61 15.80
C LEU A 34 11.88 9.81 14.95
N ARG A 35 11.75 11.01 14.36
CA ARG A 35 10.72 11.30 13.35
C ARG A 35 11.22 10.82 11.99
N VAL A 36 10.58 9.80 11.44
CA VAL A 36 11.06 9.10 10.24
C VAL A 36 10.00 9.07 9.16
N THR A 37 10.40 9.26 7.91
CA THR A 37 9.56 8.98 6.74
C THR A 37 10.35 8.22 5.67
N ILE A 38 9.61 7.64 4.72
CA ILE A 38 10.19 6.90 3.59
C ILE A 38 9.67 7.51 2.31
N GLN A 39 10.50 7.63 1.30
CA GLN A 39 10.14 8.04 -0.05
C GLN A 39 10.63 7.02 -1.06
N LYS A 40 9.89 6.88 -2.16
CA LYS A 40 10.19 5.96 -3.25
C LYS A 40 10.42 6.69 -4.55
N PHE A 41 11.46 6.27 -5.28
CA PHE A 41 11.78 6.75 -6.62
C PHE A 41 11.66 5.61 -7.62
N ASP A 42 10.61 5.67 -8.45
CA ASP A 42 10.29 4.62 -9.42
C ASP A 42 10.85 4.93 -10.80
N PRO A 43 11.55 3.97 -11.45
CA PRO A 43 12.25 4.23 -12.71
C PRO A 43 11.35 4.21 -13.95
N TYR A 44 10.06 3.90 -13.84
CA TYR A 44 9.16 3.88 -15.00
C TYR A 44 8.77 5.30 -15.47
N ILE A 45 8.41 5.38 -16.77
CA ILE A 45 8.09 6.66 -17.47
C ILE A 45 6.66 7.16 -17.20
N ASN A 46 5.78 6.36 -16.61
CA ASN A 46 4.46 6.84 -16.23
C ASN A 46 4.58 7.98 -15.21
N ILE A 47 3.71 8.98 -15.33
CA ILE A 47 3.68 10.11 -14.37
C ILE A 47 3.26 9.63 -12.99
N ASP A 48 2.30 8.71 -12.95
CA ASP A 48 1.82 8.00 -11.77
C ASP A 48 1.26 6.62 -12.17
N PRO A 49 0.99 5.72 -11.21
CA PRO A 49 0.45 4.39 -11.51
C PRO A 49 -1.08 4.35 -11.69
N GLY A 50 -1.78 5.49 -11.65
CA GLY A 50 -3.25 5.54 -11.65
C GLY A 50 -3.91 4.91 -12.88
N THR A 51 -3.22 4.86 -14.01
CA THR A 51 -3.70 4.23 -15.25
C THR A 51 -3.09 2.86 -15.53
N LEU A 52 -2.20 2.37 -14.66
CA LEU A 52 -1.54 1.08 -14.82
C LEU A 52 -2.51 -0.09 -14.56
N ASN A 53 -2.26 -1.21 -15.24
CA ASN A 53 -3.02 -2.42 -15.03
C ASN A 53 -2.62 -3.08 -13.70
N PRO A 54 -3.57 -3.34 -12.76
CA PRO A 54 -3.26 -4.02 -11.51
C PRO A 54 -2.62 -5.41 -11.67
N TYR A 55 -2.82 -6.08 -12.79
CA TYR A 55 -2.14 -7.36 -13.09
C TYR A 55 -0.64 -7.23 -13.36
N GLU A 56 -0.16 -6.03 -13.71
CA GLU A 56 1.26 -5.81 -13.99
C GLU A 56 2.01 -5.16 -12.82
N HIS A 57 1.33 -4.27 -12.08
CA HIS A 57 1.96 -3.41 -11.07
C HIS A 57 1.39 -3.59 -9.65
N GLY A 58 0.39 -4.47 -9.46
CA GLY A 58 -0.31 -4.58 -8.20
C GLY A 58 -1.32 -3.45 -7.97
N GLU A 59 -1.72 -3.22 -6.72
CA GLU A 59 -2.67 -2.16 -6.40
C GLU A 59 -2.06 -0.76 -6.58
N CYS A 60 -2.89 0.17 -7.03
CA CYS A 60 -2.56 1.58 -6.97
C CYS A 60 -2.94 2.10 -5.57
N TYR A 61 -1.94 2.48 -4.79
CA TYR A 61 -2.14 3.02 -3.44
C TYR A 61 -2.41 4.52 -3.48
N VAL A 62 -3.35 5.01 -2.67
CA VAL A 62 -3.70 6.44 -2.64
C VAL A 62 -3.31 7.05 -1.31
N THR A 63 -2.53 8.14 -1.36
CA THR A 63 -2.10 8.90 -0.19
C THR A 63 -3.20 9.79 0.39
N GLU A 64 -2.96 10.37 1.57
CA GLU A 64 -3.93 11.25 2.22
C GLU A 64 -4.25 12.50 1.38
N ASP A 65 -3.25 13.05 0.70
CA ASP A 65 -3.38 14.22 -0.19
C ASP A 65 -3.81 13.90 -1.63
N GLY A 66 -4.18 12.62 -1.91
CA GLY A 66 -4.78 12.19 -3.15
C GLY A 66 -3.80 11.81 -4.26
N ALA A 67 -2.54 11.57 -3.97
CA ALA A 67 -1.62 11.03 -4.96
C ALA A 67 -1.90 9.55 -5.20
N GLU A 68 -1.97 9.15 -6.47
CA GLU A 68 -1.91 7.75 -6.90
C GLU A 68 -0.45 7.33 -6.93
N THR A 69 -0.11 6.27 -6.19
CA THR A 69 1.27 5.86 -5.92
C THR A 69 1.46 4.35 -6.02
N ASP A 70 2.72 3.93 -6.01
CA ASP A 70 3.09 2.52 -5.95
C ASP A 70 2.65 1.87 -4.63
N LEU A 71 2.40 0.56 -4.66
CA LEU A 71 1.92 -0.24 -3.51
C LEU A 71 2.89 -0.23 -2.31
N ASP A 72 4.18 0.03 -2.54
CA ASP A 72 5.18 0.07 -1.47
C ASP A 72 4.91 1.17 -0.45
N LEU A 73 4.26 2.29 -0.86
CA LEU A 73 3.85 3.32 0.09
C LEU A 73 2.87 2.77 1.14
N GLY A 74 2.04 1.82 0.77
CA GLY A 74 1.21 1.09 1.71
C GLY A 74 2.04 0.33 2.76
N HIS A 75 3.16 -0.30 2.38
CA HIS A 75 4.07 -0.92 3.35
C HIS A 75 4.68 0.12 4.29
N TYR A 76 5.12 1.28 3.76
CA TYR A 76 5.69 2.36 4.57
C TYR A 76 4.71 2.84 5.64
N GLU A 77 3.47 3.14 5.24
CA GLU A 77 2.44 3.59 6.16
C GLU A 77 2.06 2.52 7.19
N ARG A 78 1.92 1.25 6.77
CA ARG A 78 1.59 0.14 7.69
C ARG A 78 2.65 -0.06 8.77
N PHE A 79 3.93 0.06 8.42
CA PHE A 79 5.03 -0.12 9.39
C PHE A 79 5.17 1.08 10.32
N LEU A 80 5.07 2.29 9.81
CA LEU A 80 5.30 3.51 10.58
C LEU A 80 4.05 4.03 11.30
N GLY A 81 2.85 3.67 10.84
CA GLY A 81 1.60 4.22 11.35
C GLY A 81 1.45 5.73 11.07
N VAL A 82 2.09 6.22 10.00
CA VAL A 82 2.04 7.63 9.58
C VAL A 82 1.51 7.73 8.16
N HIS A 83 0.97 8.89 7.80
CA HIS A 83 0.50 9.15 6.44
C HIS A 83 1.62 9.66 5.55
N THR A 84 1.64 9.20 4.31
CA THR A 84 2.50 9.72 3.25
C THR A 84 1.74 10.71 2.37
N SER A 85 2.50 11.44 1.57
CA SER A 85 2.01 12.45 0.65
C SER A 85 2.57 12.25 -0.76
N GLN A 86 2.14 13.08 -1.69
CA GLN A 86 2.68 13.13 -3.05
C GLN A 86 4.21 13.28 -3.09
N ALA A 87 4.81 13.91 -2.07
CA ALA A 87 6.26 14.08 -2.00
C ALA A 87 7.02 12.78 -1.70
N ASN A 88 6.32 11.76 -1.20
CA ASN A 88 6.91 10.47 -0.86
C ASN A 88 7.03 9.50 -2.05
N ASN A 89 6.41 9.79 -3.20
CA ASN A 89 6.55 8.97 -4.41
C ASN A 89 6.87 9.82 -5.63
N VAL A 90 7.98 9.50 -6.30
CA VAL A 90 8.46 10.23 -7.47
C VAL A 90 8.83 9.24 -8.58
N THR A 91 8.21 9.43 -9.76
CA THR A 91 8.50 8.60 -10.94
C THR A 91 9.47 9.32 -11.90
N THR A 92 10.18 8.56 -12.73
CA THR A 92 10.95 9.11 -13.83
C THR A 92 10.09 10.01 -14.73
N GLY A 93 8.85 9.58 -15.03
CA GLY A 93 7.93 10.38 -15.84
C GLY A 93 7.66 11.76 -15.24
N ARG A 94 7.43 11.84 -13.94
CA ARG A 94 7.21 13.12 -13.24
C ARG A 94 8.46 14.01 -13.25
N ILE A 95 9.66 13.45 -13.11
CA ILE A 95 10.93 14.18 -13.22
C ILE A 95 11.10 14.78 -14.62
N TYR A 96 11.00 13.93 -15.65
CA TYR A 96 11.16 14.38 -17.04
C TYR A 96 10.09 15.39 -17.43
N HIS A 97 8.84 15.15 -17.08
CA HIS A 97 7.75 16.11 -17.33
C HIS A 97 8.06 17.48 -16.73
N THR A 98 8.53 17.53 -15.48
CA THR A 98 8.91 18.78 -14.81
C THR A 98 10.03 19.51 -15.55
N VAL A 99 11.10 18.80 -15.94
CA VAL A 99 12.25 19.40 -16.62
C VAL A 99 11.88 19.87 -18.03
N ILE A 100 11.10 19.07 -18.78
CA ILE A 100 10.62 19.43 -20.12
C ILE A 100 9.69 20.65 -20.06
N THR A 101 8.77 20.68 -19.10
CA THR A 101 7.87 21.84 -18.91
C THR A 101 8.66 23.12 -18.63
N ARG A 102 9.63 23.07 -17.72
CA ARG A 102 10.53 24.20 -17.43
C ARG A 102 11.35 24.63 -18.64
N GLU A 103 11.79 23.69 -19.49
CA GLU A 103 12.48 24.00 -20.73
C GLU A 103 11.56 24.81 -21.66
N ARG A 104 10.32 24.34 -21.85
CA ARG A 104 9.33 25.02 -22.69
C ARG A 104 8.93 26.39 -22.16
N GLU A 105 8.98 26.59 -20.85
CA GLU A 105 8.76 27.89 -20.18
C GLU A 105 9.98 28.81 -20.22
N GLY A 106 11.11 28.36 -20.79
CA GLY A 106 12.33 29.14 -20.93
C GLY A 106 13.18 29.25 -19.65
N ALA A 107 12.93 28.45 -18.64
CA ALA A 107 13.62 28.50 -17.35
C ALA A 107 15.15 28.28 -17.45
N TYR A 108 15.61 27.60 -18.51
CA TYR A 108 17.04 27.32 -18.71
C TYR A 108 17.77 28.35 -19.61
N LEU A 109 17.11 29.45 -19.98
CA LEU A 109 17.70 30.59 -20.70
C LEU A 109 18.48 30.18 -21.97
N GLY A 110 17.95 29.22 -22.75
CA GLY A 110 18.55 28.78 -24.01
C GLY A 110 19.72 27.80 -23.85
N LYS A 111 20.02 27.33 -22.63
CA LYS A 111 21.05 26.27 -22.41
C LYS A 111 20.56 24.93 -22.94
N THR A 112 21.51 24.11 -23.39
CA THR A 112 21.22 22.71 -23.71
C THR A 112 20.86 21.94 -22.43
N VAL A 113 19.65 21.37 -22.38
CA VAL A 113 19.17 20.57 -21.25
C VAL A 113 19.61 19.12 -21.41
N GLN A 114 20.25 18.56 -20.39
CA GLN A 114 20.87 17.23 -20.41
C GLN A 114 20.46 16.43 -19.16
N ILE A 115 20.69 15.12 -19.17
CA ILE A 115 20.44 14.27 -18.01
C ILE A 115 21.27 14.76 -16.81
N VAL A 116 22.58 14.96 -17.02
CA VAL A 116 23.44 15.64 -16.03
C VAL A 116 23.76 17.02 -16.57
N PRO A 117 23.45 18.12 -15.83
CA PRO A 117 22.94 18.13 -14.45
C PRO A 117 21.41 18.21 -14.31
N HIS A 118 20.65 18.53 -15.36
CA HIS A 118 19.27 19.04 -15.21
C HIS A 118 18.27 18.00 -14.65
N ILE A 119 18.33 16.75 -15.13
CA ILE A 119 17.50 15.65 -14.60
C ILE A 119 18.01 15.26 -13.21
N THR A 120 19.33 15.12 -13.03
CA THR A 120 19.90 14.75 -11.72
C THR A 120 19.65 15.83 -10.66
N ASP A 121 19.68 17.10 -11.01
CA ASP A 121 19.36 18.19 -10.07
C ASP A 121 17.89 18.17 -9.65
N GLU A 122 16.96 17.87 -10.56
CA GLU A 122 15.55 17.72 -10.19
C GLU A 122 15.33 16.47 -9.30
N ILE A 123 16.04 15.36 -9.58
CA ILE A 123 16.01 14.16 -8.71
C ILE A 123 16.52 14.51 -7.30
N LYS A 124 17.70 15.15 -7.19
CA LYS A 124 18.27 15.57 -5.90
C LYS A 124 17.33 16.50 -5.15
N ARG A 125 16.78 17.50 -5.85
CA ARG A 125 15.80 18.42 -5.27
C ARG A 125 14.61 17.70 -4.67
N ARG A 126 14.08 16.68 -5.35
CA ARG A 126 12.98 15.86 -4.85
C ARG A 126 13.40 14.99 -3.66
N MET A 127 14.59 14.38 -3.70
CA MET A 127 15.12 13.57 -2.59
C MET A 127 15.28 14.39 -1.31
N LEU A 128 15.68 15.66 -1.44
CA LEU A 128 15.90 16.54 -0.30
C LEU A 128 14.64 17.30 0.16
N LEU A 129 13.57 17.29 -0.63
CA LEU A 129 12.37 18.13 -0.40
C LEU A 129 11.76 17.94 0.98
N LEU A 130 11.55 16.70 1.40
CA LEU A 130 10.97 16.38 2.71
C LEU A 130 11.87 16.81 3.87
N GLY A 131 13.19 16.81 3.68
CA GLY A 131 14.15 17.30 4.68
C GLY A 131 14.09 18.80 4.93
N GLN A 132 13.60 19.58 3.97
CA GLN A 132 13.47 21.03 4.08
C GLN A 132 12.27 21.46 4.94
N THR A 133 11.32 20.56 5.20
CA THR A 133 10.15 20.87 6.06
C THR A 133 10.51 20.98 7.54
N GLY A 134 11.58 20.33 7.97
CA GLY A 134 11.96 20.23 9.40
C GLY A 134 11.13 19.24 10.21
N ASP A 135 10.23 18.50 9.56
CA ASP A 135 9.33 17.54 10.24
C ASP A 135 10.01 16.20 10.55
N TYR A 136 11.11 15.88 9.87
CA TYR A 136 11.77 14.59 9.93
C TYR A 136 13.23 14.69 10.36
N ASP A 137 13.63 13.78 11.23
CA ASP A 137 15.02 13.61 11.64
C ASP A 137 15.79 12.70 10.68
N VAL A 138 15.09 11.68 10.12
CA VAL A 138 15.65 10.73 9.14
C VAL A 138 14.68 10.50 7.99
N ILE A 139 15.19 10.56 6.77
CA ILE A 139 14.45 10.22 5.54
C ILE A 139 15.13 9.04 4.86
N LEU A 140 14.40 7.95 4.66
CA LEU A 140 14.84 6.82 3.87
C LEU A 140 14.36 6.99 2.43
N THR A 141 15.25 6.81 1.47
CA THR A 141 14.93 6.88 0.03
C THR A 141 15.15 5.53 -0.60
N GLU A 142 14.07 4.86 -0.98
CA GLU A 142 14.13 3.63 -1.77
C GLU A 142 14.30 3.97 -3.25
N ILE A 143 15.36 3.43 -3.86
CA ILE A 143 15.59 3.52 -5.31
C ILE A 143 14.97 2.31 -5.97
N GLY A 144 13.95 2.53 -6.78
CA GLY A 144 13.28 1.50 -7.57
C GLY A 144 14.20 0.92 -8.65
N GLY A 145 13.82 -0.24 -9.18
CA GLY A 145 14.60 -0.97 -10.18
C GLY A 145 15.82 -1.68 -9.59
N THR A 146 16.69 -2.14 -10.49
CA THR A 146 17.92 -2.90 -10.19
C THR A 146 19.14 -2.09 -10.60
N VAL A 147 20.17 -2.04 -9.76
CA VAL A 147 21.43 -1.38 -10.11
C VAL A 147 22.05 -2.07 -11.31
N GLY A 148 22.31 -1.30 -12.35
CA GLY A 148 22.79 -1.77 -13.66
C GLY A 148 21.74 -1.65 -14.76
N ASP A 149 20.46 -1.55 -14.42
CA ASP A 149 19.42 -1.28 -15.39
C ASP A 149 19.48 0.18 -15.86
N MET A 150 19.20 0.40 -17.13
CA MET A 150 19.30 1.72 -17.76
C MET A 150 18.36 2.74 -17.10
N GLU A 151 17.18 2.31 -16.71
CA GLU A 151 16.14 3.14 -16.13
C GLU A 151 16.53 3.69 -14.75
N SER A 152 17.33 2.96 -13.97
CA SER A 152 17.76 3.38 -12.63
C SER A 152 19.00 4.27 -12.62
N GLN A 153 19.74 4.38 -13.72
CA GLN A 153 21.02 5.10 -13.80
C GLN A 153 20.93 6.57 -13.35
N PRO A 154 19.94 7.39 -13.77
CA PRO A 154 19.85 8.79 -13.32
C PRO A 154 19.67 8.92 -11.79
N PHE A 155 18.95 7.98 -11.18
CA PHE A 155 18.77 7.97 -9.71
C PHE A 155 20.06 7.58 -9.00
N VAL A 156 20.78 6.57 -9.48
CA VAL A 156 22.07 6.17 -8.93
C VAL A 156 23.10 7.29 -9.07
N GLU A 157 23.11 8.00 -10.19
CA GLU A 157 23.96 9.18 -10.40
C GLU A 157 23.60 10.32 -9.44
N ALA A 158 22.32 10.57 -9.19
CA ALA A 158 21.88 11.58 -8.22
C ALA A 158 22.34 11.20 -6.79
N VAL A 159 22.23 9.93 -6.40
CA VAL A 159 22.75 9.44 -5.10
C VAL A 159 24.26 9.62 -5.01
N ARG A 160 25.01 9.31 -6.10
CA ARG A 160 26.45 9.54 -6.15
C ARG A 160 26.80 11.01 -5.88
N GLN A 161 26.06 11.94 -6.51
CA GLN A 161 26.26 13.37 -6.31
C GLN A 161 25.94 13.76 -4.85
N LEU A 162 24.83 13.29 -4.30
CA LEU A 162 24.45 13.57 -2.91
C LEU A 162 25.44 13.04 -1.88
N GLN A 163 26.07 11.88 -2.12
CA GLN A 163 27.16 11.37 -1.25
C GLN A 163 28.37 12.33 -1.17
N TRP A 164 28.57 13.18 -2.19
CA TRP A 164 29.62 14.20 -2.22
C TRP A 164 29.18 15.57 -1.73
N GLU A 165 27.91 15.91 -1.92
CA GLU A 165 27.35 17.22 -1.58
C GLU A 165 26.93 17.29 -0.09
N LEU A 166 26.49 16.17 0.47
CA LEU A 166 26.09 16.09 1.87
C LEU A 166 27.29 15.80 2.79
N PRO A 167 27.30 16.28 4.04
CA PRO A 167 28.25 15.82 5.05
C PRO A 167 28.21 14.29 5.20
N GLU A 168 29.36 13.67 5.47
CA GLU A 168 29.48 12.20 5.55
C GLU A 168 28.56 11.62 6.63
N GLU A 169 28.34 12.36 7.73
CA GLU A 169 27.44 12.01 8.83
C GLU A 169 25.96 12.25 8.54
N ASP A 170 25.63 12.91 7.43
CA ASP A 170 24.23 13.17 7.03
C ASP A 170 23.73 12.19 5.97
N CYS A 171 24.61 11.28 5.49
CA CYS A 171 24.30 10.37 4.39
C CYS A 171 24.76 8.94 4.69
N MET A 172 23.88 7.98 4.43
CA MET A 172 24.15 6.54 4.50
C MET A 172 23.60 5.84 3.27
N THR A 173 24.32 4.84 2.73
CA THR A 173 23.86 4.03 1.60
C THR A 173 23.82 2.56 1.97
N ILE A 174 22.67 1.94 1.76
CA ILE A 174 22.42 0.51 1.94
C ILE A 174 22.20 -0.12 0.59
N HIS A 175 22.84 -1.26 0.32
CA HIS A 175 22.64 -2.02 -0.89
C HIS A 175 22.11 -3.42 -0.58
N LEU A 176 20.91 -3.72 -1.07
CA LEU A 176 20.27 -5.03 -0.92
C LEU A 176 20.65 -5.95 -2.07
N THR A 177 21.06 -7.17 -1.75
CA THR A 177 21.50 -8.17 -2.70
C THR A 177 20.93 -9.55 -2.39
N LEU A 178 21.17 -10.53 -3.28
CA LEU A 178 20.75 -11.91 -3.12
C LEU A 178 21.97 -12.83 -2.97
N ILE A 179 21.94 -13.71 -1.98
CA ILE A 179 22.86 -14.86 -1.84
C ILE A 179 22.04 -16.14 -2.12
N PRO A 180 22.01 -16.62 -3.36
CA PRO A 180 21.24 -17.81 -3.69
C PRO A 180 21.87 -19.07 -3.09
N TYR A 181 21.02 -19.99 -2.64
CA TYR A 181 21.41 -21.34 -2.28
C TYR A 181 21.26 -22.26 -3.49
N LEU A 182 22.34 -22.92 -3.87
CA LEU A 182 22.32 -23.91 -4.95
C LEU A 182 22.08 -25.30 -4.37
N HIS A 183 20.85 -25.79 -4.47
CA HIS A 183 20.45 -27.09 -3.92
C HIS A 183 21.30 -28.26 -4.41
N ALA A 184 21.72 -28.27 -5.70
CA ALA A 184 22.56 -29.31 -6.25
C ALA A 184 23.98 -29.34 -5.65
N ALA A 185 24.52 -28.17 -5.29
CA ALA A 185 25.85 -28.03 -4.70
C ALA A 185 25.80 -27.92 -3.16
N GLN A 186 24.61 -27.77 -2.59
CA GLN A 186 24.36 -27.56 -1.16
C GLN A 186 25.18 -26.41 -0.56
N GLU A 187 25.30 -25.30 -1.30
CA GLU A 187 26.10 -24.16 -0.87
C GLU A 187 25.50 -22.80 -1.27
N LEU A 188 25.78 -21.79 -0.46
CA LEU A 188 25.47 -20.39 -0.72
C LEU A 188 26.48 -19.78 -1.69
N LYS A 189 26.02 -19.05 -2.71
CA LYS A 189 26.87 -18.41 -3.74
C LYS A 189 26.93 -16.90 -3.56
N THR A 190 28.13 -16.39 -3.28
CA THR A 190 28.39 -14.95 -3.06
C THR A 190 28.67 -14.15 -4.34
N LYS A 191 28.87 -14.80 -5.47
CA LYS A 191 29.22 -14.13 -6.74
C LYS A 191 28.15 -13.13 -7.21
N PRO A 192 26.84 -13.41 -7.18
CA PRO A 192 25.82 -12.43 -7.58
C PRO A 192 25.91 -11.14 -6.75
N THR A 193 26.07 -11.25 -5.44
CA THR A 193 26.29 -10.10 -4.54
C THR A 193 27.55 -9.30 -4.92
N GLN A 194 28.66 -9.98 -5.14
CA GLN A 194 29.93 -9.32 -5.51
C GLN A 194 29.76 -8.53 -6.82
N HIS A 195 29.13 -9.11 -7.84
CA HIS A 195 28.88 -8.43 -9.12
C HIS A 195 27.95 -7.24 -8.96
N SER A 196 26.87 -7.38 -8.19
CA SER A 196 25.92 -6.31 -7.93
C SER A 196 26.60 -5.11 -7.25
N VAL A 197 27.38 -5.35 -6.20
CA VAL A 197 28.12 -4.28 -5.52
C VAL A 197 29.18 -3.66 -6.44
N GLN A 198 29.87 -4.45 -7.26
CA GLN A 198 30.81 -3.90 -8.25
C GLN A 198 30.14 -3.01 -9.28
N MET A 199 28.91 -3.32 -9.71
CA MET A 199 28.14 -2.44 -10.61
C MET A 199 27.80 -1.12 -9.93
N LEU A 200 27.36 -1.14 -8.67
CA LEU A 200 27.10 0.07 -7.89
C LEU A 200 28.37 0.92 -7.71
N GLN A 201 29.50 0.28 -7.39
CA GLN A 201 30.80 0.96 -7.24
C GLN A 201 31.31 1.54 -8.58
N LYS A 202 31.10 0.86 -9.70
CA LYS A 202 31.41 1.40 -11.04
C LYS A 202 30.59 2.65 -11.37
N ALA A 203 29.37 2.75 -10.86
CA ALA A 203 28.56 3.97 -10.94
C ALA A 203 29.01 5.06 -9.95
N GLY A 204 30.05 4.81 -9.15
CA GLY A 204 30.63 5.76 -8.21
C GLY A 204 29.96 5.82 -6.84
N VAL A 205 29.01 4.93 -6.54
CA VAL A 205 28.34 4.85 -5.24
C VAL A 205 29.01 3.79 -4.37
N LYS A 206 29.43 4.18 -3.16
CA LYS A 206 29.99 3.28 -2.16
C LYS A 206 28.90 2.91 -1.14
N PRO A 207 28.53 1.62 -1.00
CA PRO A 207 27.61 1.21 0.05
C PRO A 207 28.32 1.26 1.43
N ASP A 208 27.59 1.73 2.45
CA ASP A 208 28.02 1.65 3.86
C ASP A 208 27.65 0.29 4.46
N VAL A 209 26.51 -0.26 4.06
CA VAL A 209 25.97 -1.54 4.51
C VAL A 209 25.46 -2.35 3.32
N ILE A 210 25.69 -3.66 3.37
CA ILE A 210 25.15 -4.64 2.42
C ILE A 210 24.18 -5.53 3.18
N VAL A 211 22.91 -5.53 2.73
CA VAL A 211 21.88 -6.44 3.21
C VAL A 211 21.77 -7.61 2.24
N CYS A 212 22.06 -8.80 2.72
CA CYS A 212 22.07 -10.03 1.92
C CYS A 212 20.80 -10.84 2.18
N ARG A 213 19.86 -10.84 1.23
CA ARG A 213 18.74 -11.77 1.29
C ARG A 213 19.24 -13.18 1.03
N THR A 214 18.81 -14.13 1.86
CA THR A 214 19.27 -15.52 1.81
C THR A 214 18.25 -16.46 2.46
N GLU A 215 18.19 -17.70 1.98
CA GLU A 215 17.37 -18.75 2.58
C GLU A 215 18.02 -19.38 3.82
N HIS A 216 19.35 -19.32 3.92
CA HIS A 216 20.12 -19.95 5.00
C HIS A 216 21.04 -18.93 5.70
N PRO A 217 21.35 -19.17 6.99
CA PRO A 217 22.26 -18.29 7.75
C PRO A 217 23.63 -18.14 7.11
N LEU A 218 24.16 -16.92 7.13
CA LEU A 218 25.51 -16.63 6.65
C LEU A 218 26.54 -16.92 7.75
N SER A 219 27.48 -17.84 7.44
CA SER A 219 28.63 -18.06 8.33
C SER A 219 29.52 -16.82 8.43
N GLN A 220 30.30 -16.69 9.51
CA GLN A 220 31.25 -15.59 9.68
C GLN A 220 32.28 -15.53 8.55
N ASP A 221 32.70 -16.67 8.01
CA ASP A 221 33.64 -16.71 6.88
C ASP A 221 33.02 -16.19 5.60
N LEU A 222 31.73 -16.49 5.34
CA LEU A 222 31.00 -15.89 4.22
C LEU A 222 30.84 -14.38 4.38
N ARG A 223 30.53 -13.91 5.60
CA ARG A 223 30.44 -12.45 5.87
C ARG A 223 31.77 -11.77 5.63
N ARG A 224 32.89 -12.33 6.10
CA ARG A 224 34.26 -11.82 5.86
C ARG A 224 34.59 -11.81 4.35
N LYS A 225 34.24 -12.87 3.64
CA LYS A 225 34.45 -12.95 2.20
C LYS A 225 33.66 -11.87 1.44
N ILE A 226 32.38 -11.71 1.74
CA ILE A 226 31.54 -10.65 1.13
C ILE A 226 32.13 -9.28 1.45
N ALA A 227 32.46 -9.01 2.70
CA ALA A 227 33.02 -7.75 3.16
C ALA A 227 34.30 -7.38 2.40
N LEU A 228 35.21 -8.34 2.23
CA LEU A 228 36.47 -8.15 1.48
C LEU A 228 36.23 -7.76 0.02
N PHE A 229 35.35 -8.50 -0.68
CA PHE A 229 35.07 -8.25 -2.09
C PHE A 229 34.22 -7.01 -2.36
N CYS A 230 33.47 -6.57 -1.36
CA CYS A 230 32.53 -5.44 -1.46
C CYS A 230 33.03 -4.16 -0.79
N ASN A 231 34.24 -4.16 -0.25
CA ASN A 231 34.89 -3.01 0.42
C ASN A 231 34.07 -2.42 1.59
N VAL A 232 33.46 -3.29 2.38
CA VAL A 232 32.77 -2.94 3.63
C VAL A 232 33.39 -3.67 4.82
N ARG A 233 33.07 -3.27 6.05
CA ARG A 233 33.51 -4.01 7.24
C ARG A 233 32.68 -5.28 7.42
N PRO A 234 33.23 -6.39 7.98
CA PRO A 234 32.46 -7.62 8.19
C PRO A 234 31.15 -7.43 8.97
N GLY A 235 31.12 -6.56 9.98
CA GLY A 235 29.91 -6.21 10.72
C GLY A 235 28.90 -5.36 9.95
N HIS A 236 29.21 -4.92 8.74
CA HIS A 236 28.30 -4.19 7.85
C HIS A 236 27.68 -5.10 6.76
N VAL A 237 27.91 -6.41 6.86
CA VAL A 237 27.24 -7.44 6.04
C VAL A 237 26.11 -8.04 6.88
N ILE A 238 24.91 -7.60 6.62
CA ILE A 238 23.69 -7.96 7.32
C ILE A 238 22.98 -9.07 6.55
N GLN A 239 22.55 -10.12 7.21
CA GLN A 239 21.69 -11.12 6.59
C GLN A 239 20.21 -10.75 6.76
N SER A 240 19.45 -11.01 5.72
CA SER A 240 17.98 -10.97 5.73
C SER A 240 17.46 -12.35 5.33
N ILE A 241 17.23 -13.21 6.32
CA ILE A 241 16.69 -14.56 6.10
C ILE A 241 15.19 -14.44 5.85
N ASP A 242 14.63 -15.34 5.03
CA ASP A 242 13.21 -15.41 4.77
C ASP A 242 12.43 -15.56 6.08
N ALA A 243 11.51 -14.64 6.31
CA ALA A 243 10.71 -14.59 7.52
C ALA A 243 9.30 -15.15 7.27
N TRP A 244 8.67 -15.71 8.29
CA TRP A 244 7.30 -16.23 8.22
C TRP A 244 6.24 -15.13 8.01
N SER A 245 6.60 -13.89 8.35
CA SER A 245 5.80 -12.69 8.11
C SER A 245 6.71 -11.50 7.83
N ILE A 246 6.28 -10.57 6.95
CA ILE A 246 7.01 -9.31 6.71
C ILE A 246 7.15 -8.49 8.01
N TYR A 247 6.21 -8.62 8.94
CA TYR A 247 6.23 -7.93 10.23
C TYR A 247 7.25 -8.49 11.23
N GLN A 248 7.83 -9.67 10.95
CA GLN A 248 8.96 -10.20 11.73
C GLN A 248 10.28 -9.54 11.33
N VAL A 249 10.40 -9.02 10.10
CA VAL A 249 11.65 -8.49 9.55
C VAL A 249 12.27 -7.37 10.40
N PRO A 250 11.52 -6.42 10.99
CA PRO A 250 12.12 -5.43 11.91
C PRO A 250 12.89 -6.05 13.08
N LEU A 251 12.35 -7.12 13.68
CA LEU A 251 13.05 -7.80 14.79
C LEU A 251 14.33 -8.48 14.30
N ASN A 252 14.29 -9.15 13.14
CA ASN A 252 15.46 -9.77 12.54
C ASN A 252 16.55 -8.74 12.20
N MET A 253 16.16 -7.56 11.69
CA MET A 253 17.11 -6.48 11.39
C MET A 253 17.70 -5.85 12.66
N HIS A 254 16.92 -5.78 13.74
CA HIS A 254 17.42 -5.34 15.05
C HIS A 254 18.43 -6.33 15.63
N GLU A 255 18.17 -7.64 15.55
CA GLU A 255 19.11 -8.69 15.96
C GLU A 255 20.43 -8.64 15.15
N GLU A 256 20.35 -8.24 13.89
CA GLU A 256 21.51 -7.98 13.02
C GLU A 256 22.15 -6.60 13.25
N HIS A 257 21.66 -5.79 14.20
CA HIS A 257 22.16 -4.47 14.57
C HIS A 257 22.12 -3.42 13.46
N LEU A 258 21.21 -3.56 12.46
CA LEU A 258 21.12 -2.62 11.34
C LEU A 258 20.79 -1.19 11.79
N ASP A 259 19.88 -1.03 12.75
CA ASP A 259 19.50 0.26 13.32
C ASP A 259 20.63 0.90 14.14
N GLU A 260 21.43 0.11 14.85
CA GLU A 260 22.61 0.62 15.55
C GLU A 260 23.70 1.10 14.58
N LEU A 261 23.89 0.38 13.47
CA LEU A 261 24.81 0.81 12.41
C LEU A 261 24.36 2.14 11.80
N ALA A 262 23.05 2.29 11.53
CA ALA A 262 22.49 3.54 10.99
C ALA A 262 22.70 4.71 11.95
N VAL A 263 22.36 4.55 13.22
CA VAL A 263 22.52 5.60 14.25
C VAL A 263 23.98 6.02 14.38
N ARG A 264 24.93 5.05 14.43
CA ARG A 264 26.37 5.33 14.53
C ARG A 264 26.92 6.01 13.28
N LYS A 265 26.56 5.55 12.06
CA LYS A 265 27.03 6.14 10.80
C LYS A 265 26.53 7.58 10.65
N LEU A 266 25.29 7.84 11.01
CA LEU A 266 24.65 9.15 10.91
C LEU A 266 24.96 10.07 12.11
N GLN A 267 25.78 9.61 13.07
CA GLN A 267 26.14 10.35 14.29
C GLN A 267 24.91 10.94 15.00
N ILE A 268 23.84 10.14 15.09
CA ILE A 268 22.62 10.55 15.80
C ILE A 268 22.88 10.42 17.30
N GLU A 269 22.83 11.54 17.99
CA GLU A 269 22.97 11.62 19.44
C GLU A 269 21.59 11.51 20.12
N ASN A 270 21.60 11.12 21.41
CA ASN A 270 20.39 11.09 22.26
C ASN A 270 19.26 10.18 21.75
N PHE A 271 19.60 9.00 21.26
CA PHE A 271 18.61 7.97 20.88
C PHE A 271 18.37 6.97 22.03
N ASN A 272 17.14 6.46 22.10
CA ASN A 272 16.76 5.43 23.07
C ASN A 272 17.00 4.01 22.51
N ALA A 273 16.95 2.99 23.37
CA ALA A 273 16.71 1.64 22.91
C ALA A 273 15.34 1.58 22.21
N PRO A 274 15.17 0.77 21.13
CA PRO A 274 13.92 0.77 20.40
C PRO A 274 12.78 0.17 21.24
N ASP A 275 11.68 0.92 21.40
CA ASP A 275 10.46 0.40 22.01
C ASP A 275 9.62 -0.33 20.96
N LEU A 276 9.67 -1.65 21.01
CA LEU A 276 8.94 -2.56 20.12
C LEU A 276 7.84 -3.34 20.86
N GLY A 277 7.42 -2.89 22.05
CA GLY A 277 6.44 -3.62 22.88
C GLY A 277 5.13 -3.90 22.16
N ARG A 278 4.51 -2.88 21.55
CA ARG A 278 3.26 -3.02 20.79
C ARG A 278 3.43 -3.89 19.55
N TRP A 279 4.56 -3.74 18.84
CA TRP A 279 4.88 -4.55 17.66
C TRP A 279 5.05 -6.03 17.99
N LYS A 280 5.78 -6.36 19.07
CA LYS A 280 5.94 -7.73 19.55
C LYS A 280 4.61 -8.33 19.99
N ALA A 281 3.76 -7.57 20.69
CA ALA A 281 2.42 -8.02 21.08
C ALA A 281 1.51 -8.33 19.87
N PHE A 282 1.63 -7.55 18.79
CA PHE A 282 0.94 -7.86 17.53
C PHE A 282 1.45 -9.18 16.92
N LEU A 283 2.78 -9.35 16.83
CA LEU A 283 3.39 -10.57 16.28
C LEU A 283 3.00 -11.83 17.07
N GLU A 284 2.94 -11.74 18.39
CA GLU A 284 2.54 -12.85 19.24
C GLU A 284 1.11 -13.32 18.93
N ARG A 285 0.17 -12.39 18.82
CA ARG A 285 -1.22 -12.70 18.44
C ARG A 285 -1.32 -13.23 17.00
N LEU A 286 -0.49 -12.72 16.09
CA LEU A 286 -0.46 -13.20 14.72
C LEU A 286 0.08 -14.63 14.62
N ALA A 287 1.07 -14.98 15.43
CA ALA A 287 1.70 -16.30 15.45
C ALA A 287 0.82 -17.37 16.11
N HIS A 288 0.03 -17.00 17.10
CA HIS A 288 -0.73 -17.93 17.95
C HIS A 288 -2.23 -17.58 18.04
N PRO A 289 -2.95 -17.51 16.89
CA PRO A 289 -4.37 -17.19 16.90
C PRO A 289 -5.20 -18.32 17.52
N ALA A 290 -6.14 -17.97 18.42
CA ALA A 290 -7.03 -18.94 19.07
C ALA A 290 -8.17 -19.42 18.17
N HIS A 291 -8.54 -18.62 17.16
CA HIS A 291 -9.68 -18.88 16.27
C HIS A 291 -9.26 -18.85 14.80
N GLU A 292 -10.16 -19.32 13.94
CA GLU A 292 -9.99 -19.23 12.49
C GLU A 292 -11.33 -18.92 11.81
N VAL A 293 -11.33 -18.01 10.84
CA VAL A 293 -12.48 -17.72 9.97
C VAL A 293 -12.08 -17.73 8.51
N GLN A 294 -13.05 -18.02 7.62
CA GLN A 294 -12.90 -17.96 6.18
C GLN A 294 -13.67 -16.78 5.60
N ILE A 295 -12.93 -15.84 5.02
CA ILE A 295 -13.50 -14.70 4.29
C ILE A 295 -13.39 -14.94 2.79
N MET A 296 -14.52 -14.84 2.07
CA MET A 296 -14.52 -14.87 0.61
C MET A 296 -14.29 -13.47 0.07
N LEU A 297 -13.17 -13.26 -0.62
CA LEU A 297 -12.84 -12.02 -1.32
C LEU A 297 -13.29 -12.13 -2.78
N VAL A 298 -14.40 -11.49 -3.12
CA VAL A 298 -14.95 -11.49 -4.48
C VAL A 298 -14.40 -10.29 -5.24
N GLY A 299 -13.55 -10.53 -6.23
CA GLY A 299 -12.81 -9.50 -6.95
C GLY A 299 -12.64 -9.77 -8.44
N LYS A 300 -12.08 -8.78 -9.16
CA LYS A 300 -11.77 -8.85 -10.59
C LYS A 300 -10.33 -9.25 -10.90
N TYR A 301 -9.40 -9.01 -9.94
CA TYR A 301 -7.95 -9.12 -10.13
C TYR A 301 -7.34 -10.16 -9.19
N VAL A 302 -8.04 -11.27 -8.98
CA VAL A 302 -7.70 -12.26 -7.93
C VAL A 302 -6.52 -13.17 -8.30
N GLU A 303 -6.09 -13.19 -9.54
CA GLU A 303 -4.96 -14.00 -10.02
C GLU A 303 -3.61 -13.43 -9.55
N LEU A 304 -3.53 -12.12 -9.30
CA LEU A 304 -2.35 -11.47 -8.73
C LEU A 304 -2.64 -11.06 -7.28
N GLN A 305 -1.87 -11.61 -6.35
CA GLN A 305 -2.03 -11.31 -4.91
C GLN A 305 -1.86 -9.82 -4.59
N ASP A 306 -0.92 -9.16 -5.25
CA ASP A 306 -0.61 -7.76 -5.01
C ASP A 306 -1.70 -6.78 -5.51
N ALA A 307 -2.68 -7.24 -6.32
CA ALA A 307 -3.80 -6.41 -6.75
C ALA A 307 -4.76 -6.00 -5.61
N TYR A 308 -4.77 -6.75 -4.51
CA TYR A 308 -5.56 -6.48 -3.31
C TYR A 308 -4.70 -6.52 -2.04
N LYS A 309 -3.45 -6.05 -2.16
CA LYS A 309 -2.45 -6.15 -1.08
C LYS A 309 -2.93 -5.50 0.21
N SER A 310 -3.42 -4.28 0.15
CA SER A 310 -3.89 -3.56 1.35
C SER A 310 -5.10 -4.23 2.01
N ILE A 311 -6.01 -4.83 1.24
CA ILE A 311 -7.13 -5.61 1.79
C ILE A 311 -6.63 -6.85 2.52
N GLN A 312 -5.66 -7.58 1.94
CA GLN A 312 -5.08 -8.76 2.57
C GLN A 312 -4.35 -8.40 3.87
N GLU A 313 -3.54 -7.33 3.85
CA GLU A 313 -2.86 -6.83 5.05
C GLU A 313 -3.86 -6.35 6.12
N ALA A 314 -4.95 -5.67 5.72
CA ALA A 314 -5.99 -5.25 6.65
C ALA A 314 -6.66 -6.46 7.35
N PHE A 315 -6.82 -7.60 6.66
CA PHE A 315 -7.28 -8.84 7.29
C PHE A 315 -6.25 -9.46 8.23
N VAL A 316 -4.94 -9.36 7.93
CA VAL A 316 -3.88 -9.77 8.86
C VAL A 316 -3.96 -8.97 10.15
N HIS A 317 -4.10 -7.65 10.05
CA HIS A 317 -4.22 -6.75 11.20
C HIS A 317 -5.50 -7.02 12.02
N ALA A 318 -6.64 -7.13 11.32
CA ALA A 318 -7.93 -7.40 11.95
C ALA A 318 -7.98 -8.80 12.60
N GLY A 319 -7.35 -9.78 11.97
CA GLY A 319 -7.18 -11.12 12.51
C GLY A 319 -6.44 -11.11 13.84
N ALA A 320 -5.24 -10.51 13.87
CA ALA A 320 -4.46 -10.37 15.09
C ALA A 320 -5.20 -9.61 16.20
N ALA A 321 -6.01 -8.60 15.83
CA ALA A 321 -6.80 -7.83 16.80
C ALA A 321 -7.98 -8.61 17.40
N ASN A 322 -8.46 -9.67 16.71
CA ASN A 322 -9.54 -10.56 17.15
C ASN A 322 -9.03 -11.93 17.61
N ASP A 323 -7.72 -12.10 17.80
CA ASP A 323 -7.10 -13.38 18.13
C ASP A 323 -7.52 -14.49 17.16
N CYS A 324 -7.52 -14.18 15.86
CA CYS A 324 -8.10 -14.97 14.80
C CYS A 324 -7.20 -15.06 13.58
N LYS A 325 -7.02 -16.27 13.05
CA LYS A 325 -6.44 -16.47 11.72
C LYS A 325 -7.52 -16.26 10.66
N VAL A 326 -7.35 -15.23 9.83
CA VAL A 326 -8.25 -14.99 8.71
C VAL A 326 -7.72 -15.71 7.47
N ARG A 327 -8.48 -16.70 6.99
CA ARG A 327 -8.22 -17.32 5.69
C ARG A 327 -8.99 -16.56 4.61
N VAL A 328 -8.27 -15.87 3.75
CA VAL A 328 -8.87 -15.18 2.61
C VAL A 328 -8.86 -16.12 1.41
N LYS A 329 -10.07 -16.52 0.95
CA LYS A 329 -10.24 -17.24 -0.30
C LYS A 329 -10.70 -16.26 -1.37
N THR A 330 -9.88 -16.07 -2.39
CA THR A 330 -10.19 -15.19 -3.53
C THR A 330 -11.08 -15.89 -4.53
N ILE A 331 -12.09 -15.18 -5.04
CA ILE A 331 -13.03 -15.70 -6.04
C ILE A 331 -13.16 -14.68 -7.18
N GLN A 332 -12.89 -15.15 -8.40
CA GLN A 332 -13.05 -14.33 -9.60
C GLN A 332 -14.53 -14.04 -9.84
N SER A 333 -14.89 -12.76 -9.81
CA SER A 333 -16.29 -12.34 -9.92
C SER A 333 -16.94 -12.72 -11.27
N GLU A 334 -16.15 -12.84 -12.34
CA GLU A 334 -16.65 -13.27 -13.65
C GLU A 334 -17.16 -14.72 -13.66
N HIS A 335 -16.67 -15.56 -12.75
CA HIS A 335 -17.07 -16.96 -12.67
C HIS A 335 -18.34 -17.17 -11.86
N ILE A 336 -18.84 -16.14 -11.15
CA ILE A 336 -20.03 -16.23 -10.32
C ILE A 336 -21.28 -15.91 -11.15
N ASN A 337 -22.30 -16.78 -11.05
CA ASN A 337 -23.62 -16.59 -11.63
C ASN A 337 -24.71 -17.09 -10.66
N ALA A 338 -25.98 -17.00 -11.08
CA ALA A 338 -27.13 -17.38 -10.24
C ALA A 338 -27.12 -18.87 -9.85
N ASP A 339 -26.59 -19.74 -10.71
CA ASP A 339 -26.64 -21.20 -10.50
C ASP A 339 -25.54 -21.70 -9.59
N ASN A 340 -24.35 -21.06 -9.60
CA ASN A 340 -23.16 -21.54 -8.90
C ASN A 340 -22.75 -20.71 -7.66
N VAL A 341 -23.39 -19.56 -7.42
CA VAL A 341 -23.01 -18.65 -6.31
C VAL A 341 -23.04 -19.35 -4.95
N ALA A 342 -24.03 -20.21 -4.72
CA ALA A 342 -24.16 -20.95 -3.46
C ALA A 342 -23.03 -21.97 -3.25
N GLU A 343 -22.55 -22.61 -4.31
CA GLU A 343 -21.42 -23.53 -4.28
C GLU A 343 -20.09 -22.80 -4.06
N LEU A 344 -19.85 -21.74 -4.85
CA LEU A 344 -18.59 -20.99 -4.79
C LEU A 344 -18.37 -20.27 -3.47
N LEU A 345 -19.46 -19.80 -2.84
CA LEU A 345 -19.42 -19.10 -1.54
C LEU A 345 -19.73 -20.02 -0.35
N ALA A 346 -19.85 -21.33 -0.58
CA ALA A 346 -20.07 -22.29 0.52
C ALA A 346 -18.95 -22.21 1.56
N GLY A 347 -19.33 -22.21 2.84
CA GLY A 347 -18.39 -22.13 3.97
C GLY A 347 -17.82 -20.73 4.21
N ALA A 348 -18.39 -19.68 3.64
CA ALA A 348 -18.05 -18.31 3.98
C ALA A 348 -18.54 -17.95 5.38
N ASP A 349 -17.62 -17.59 6.27
CA ASP A 349 -17.95 -16.96 7.56
C ASP A 349 -18.22 -15.45 7.38
N GLY A 350 -17.65 -14.85 6.32
CA GLY A 350 -17.88 -13.48 5.87
C GLY A 350 -17.53 -13.29 4.40
N ILE A 351 -18.08 -12.27 3.77
CA ILE A 351 -17.87 -11.95 2.36
C ILE A 351 -17.42 -10.49 2.22
N LEU A 352 -16.33 -10.27 1.50
CA LEU A 352 -15.89 -8.94 1.07
C LEU A 352 -16.00 -8.83 -0.45
N VAL A 353 -16.73 -7.83 -0.95
CA VAL A 353 -16.75 -7.49 -2.37
C VAL A 353 -15.79 -6.32 -2.62
N ALA A 354 -14.72 -6.64 -3.36
CA ALA A 354 -13.57 -5.78 -3.56
C ALA A 354 -13.84 -4.61 -4.52
N PRO A 355 -13.02 -3.53 -4.46
CA PRO A 355 -13.05 -2.44 -5.43
C PRO A 355 -12.69 -2.89 -6.85
N GLY A 356 -12.78 -1.97 -7.81
CA GLY A 356 -12.43 -2.18 -9.21
C GLY A 356 -13.12 -1.19 -10.13
N PHE A 357 -12.84 -1.26 -11.45
CA PHE A 357 -13.39 -0.39 -12.47
C PHE A 357 -13.93 -1.19 -13.66
N GLY A 358 -14.84 -0.56 -14.45
CA GLY A 358 -15.41 -1.14 -15.66
C GLY A 358 -16.42 -2.26 -15.40
N GLU A 359 -17.04 -2.74 -16.48
CA GLU A 359 -18.22 -3.63 -16.46
C GLU A 359 -17.92 -5.12 -16.18
N ARG A 360 -16.67 -5.55 -16.38
CA ARG A 360 -16.27 -6.95 -16.22
C ARG A 360 -16.57 -7.49 -14.81
N GLY A 361 -17.27 -8.61 -14.71
CA GLY A 361 -17.55 -9.32 -13.45
C GLY A 361 -18.54 -8.62 -12.49
N LEU A 362 -19.30 -7.60 -12.93
CA LEU A 362 -20.26 -6.90 -12.07
C LEU A 362 -21.43 -7.79 -11.65
N GLU A 363 -22.00 -8.59 -12.58
CA GLU A 363 -23.12 -9.47 -12.26
C GLU A 363 -22.73 -10.50 -11.19
N GLY A 364 -21.52 -11.06 -11.25
CA GLY A 364 -21.05 -11.96 -10.22
C GLY A 364 -20.90 -11.30 -8.85
N LYS A 365 -20.47 -10.02 -8.80
CA LYS A 365 -20.46 -9.25 -7.55
C LYS A 365 -21.87 -9.03 -7.02
N ILE A 366 -22.85 -8.71 -7.89
CA ILE A 366 -24.26 -8.56 -7.52
C ILE A 366 -24.82 -9.87 -6.95
N HIS A 367 -24.53 -11.02 -7.57
CA HIS A 367 -24.92 -12.33 -7.03
C HIS A 367 -24.29 -12.61 -5.66
N ALA A 368 -23.04 -12.26 -5.46
CA ALA A 368 -22.36 -12.44 -4.17
C ALA A 368 -22.97 -11.55 -3.07
N VAL A 369 -23.30 -10.29 -3.38
CA VAL A 369 -24.01 -9.39 -2.46
C VAL A 369 -25.38 -9.96 -2.08
N ARG A 370 -26.17 -10.40 -3.07
CA ARG A 370 -27.47 -11.03 -2.86
C ARG A 370 -27.37 -12.24 -1.94
N TYR A 371 -26.40 -13.11 -2.21
CA TYR A 371 -26.17 -14.30 -1.39
C TYR A 371 -25.85 -13.93 0.07
N ALA A 372 -24.96 -12.96 0.29
CA ALA A 372 -24.64 -12.47 1.64
C ALA A 372 -25.89 -11.91 2.35
N ARG A 373 -26.66 -11.04 1.69
CA ARG A 373 -27.87 -10.42 2.24
C ARG A 373 -28.94 -11.45 2.59
N GLU A 374 -29.25 -12.39 1.68
CA GLU A 374 -30.33 -13.37 1.88
C GLU A 374 -29.95 -14.48 2.88
N LYS A 375 -28.66 -14.79 3.02
CA LYS A 375 -28.16 -15.82 3.95
C LYS A 375 -27.73 -15.29 5.30
N GLY A 376 -27.76 -13.97 5.52
CA GLY A 376 -27.31 -13.36 6.78
C GLY A 376 -25.79 -13.49 7.01
N ILE A 377 -24.99 -13.63 5.94
CA ILE A 377 -23.53 -13.73 6.05
C ILE A 377 -22.93 -12.34 6.20
N PRO A 378 -22.06 -12.09 7.19
CA PRO A 378 -21.37 -10.82 7.36
C PRO A 378 -20.75 -10.31 6.05
N PHE A 379 -21.04 -9.05 5.70
CA PHE A 379 -20.72 -8.47 4.39
C PHE A 379 -20.05 -7.09 4.51
N LEU A 380 -18.96 -6.91 3.76
CA LEU A 380 -18.33 -5.60 3.53
C LEU A 380 -18.16 -5.35 2.03
N GLY A 381 -18.73 -4.25 1.52
CA GLY A 381 -18.55 -3.80 0.15
C GLY A 381 -17.66 -2.56 0.10
N ILE A 382 -16.54 -2.60 -0.63
CA ILE A 382 -15.59 -1.48 -0.73
C ILE A 382 -15.69 -0.85 -2.13
N CYS A 383 -15.91 0.47 -2.20
CA CYS A 383 -15.95 1.27 -3.42
C CYS A 383 -16.93 0.68 -4.45
N LEU A 384 -16.46 0.02 -5.50
CA LEU A 384 -17.32 -0.73 -6.44
C LEU A 384 -18.18 -1.78 -5.72
N GLY A 385 -17.69 -2.37 -4.63
CA GLY A 385 -18.45 -3.33 -3.81
C GLY A 385 -19.69 -2.70 -3.16
N MET A 386 -19.59 -1.47 -2.66
CA MET A 386 -20.74 -0.69 -2.21
C MET A 386 -21.69 -0.37 -3.37
N GLN A 387 -21.15 0.04 -4.52
CA GLN A 387 -21.98 0.35 -5.69
C GLN A 387 -22.79 -0.88 -6.15
N MET A 388 -22.18 -2.06 -6.14
CA MET A 388 -22.88 -3.31 -6.46
C MET A 388 -23.91 -3.71 -5.39
N CYS A 389 -23.69 -3.35 -4.13
CA CYS A 389 -24.69 -3.48 -3.06
C CYS A 389 -25.92 -2.63 -3.36
N VAL A 390 -25.75 -1.38 -3.78
CA VAL A 390 -26.85 -0.48 -4.17
C VAL A 390 -27.59 -1.03 -5.39
N VAL A 391 -26.88 -1.48 -6.43
CA VAL A 391 -27.49 -2.07 -7.63
C VAL A 391 -28.25 -3.35 -7.29
N GLU A 392 -27.70 -4.24 -6.47
CA GLU A 392 -28.37 -5.46 -6.01
C GLU A 392 -29.68 -5.15 -5.31
N PHE A 393 -29.64 -4.23 -4.35
CA PHE A 393 -30.82 -3.84 -3.56
C PHE A 393 -31.90 -3.21 -4.45
N ALA A 394 -31.51 -2.35 -5.38
CA ALA A 394 -32.44 -1.78 -6.37
C ALA A 394 -33.14 -2.85 -7.22
N ARG A 395 -32.40 -3.83 -7.72
CA ARG A 395 -32.94 -4.88 -8.59
C ARG A 395 -33.82 -5.89 -7.87
N ASN A 396 -33.38 -6.32 -6.67
CA ASN A 396 -33.99 -7.48 -5.99
C ASN A 396 -34.91 -7.09 -4.83
N VAL A 397 -34.81 -5.88 -4.27
CA VAL A 397 -35.70 -5.40 -3.20
C VAL A 397 -36.67 -4.35 -3.72
N LEU A 398 -36.20 -3.32 -4.45
CA LEU A 398 -37.06 -2.30 -5.04
C LEU A 398 -37.74 -2.74 -6.35
N GLY A 399 -37.25 -3.83 -6.99
CA GLY A 399 -37.83 -4.37 -8.22
C GLY A 399 -37.43 -3.64 -9.51
N TRP A 400 -36.46 -2.74 -9.47
CA TRP A 400 -35.96 -1.97 -10.60
C TRP A 400 -34.95 -2.79 -11.41
N LYS A 401 -35.47 -3.66 -12.29
CA LYS A 401 -34.67 -4.67 -13.02
C LYS A 401 -33.56 -4.10 -13.89
N ASP A 402 -33.70 -2.88 -14.38
CA ASP A 402 -32.74 -2.16 -15.22
C ASP A 402 -31.77 -1.27 -14.40
N ALA A 403 -31.86 -1.27 -13.07
CA ALA A 403 -30.97 -0.49 -12.21
C ALA A 403 -29.50 -0.91 -12.43
N VAL A 404 -28.65 0.09 -12.69
CA VAL A 404 -27.22 -0.10 -12.97
C VAL A 404 -26.46 1.22 -12.83
N SER A 405 -25.13 1.16 -12.87
CA SER A 405 -24.25 2.34 -12.97
C SER A 405 -24.27 2.93 -14.39
N THR A 406 -24.24 4.26 -14.52
CA THR A 406 -24.04 4.94 -15.81
C THR A 406 -22.66 4.67 -16.41
N GLU A 407 -21.72 4.10 -15.68
CA GLU A 407 -20.44 3.56 -16.20
C GLU A 407 -20.69 2.43 -17.21
N VAL A 408 -21.74 1.62 -16.97
CA VAL A 408 -22.08 0.43 -17.77
C VAL A 408 -23.14 0.75 -18.81
N ASN A 409 -24.21 1.44 -18.40
CA ASN A 409 -25.31 1.77 -19.29
C ASN A 409 -25.82 3.20 -19.03
N THR A 410 -25.43 4.11 -19.91
CA THR A 410 -25.84 5.52 -19.86
C THR A 410 -27.34 5.75 -20.18
N GLN A 411 -28.05 4.74 -20.69
CA GLN A 411 -29.48 4.82 -21.11
C GLN A 411 -30.42 4.13 -20.11
N THR A 412 -29.93 3.68 -18.96
CA THR A 412 -30.80 3.06 -17.93
C THR A 412 -31.83 4.06 -17.41
N LYS A 413 -33.02 3.57 -17.08
CA LYS A 413 -34.08 4.38 -16.44
C LYS A 413 -33.83 4.60 -14.95
N HIS A 414 -33.03 3.71 -14.31
CA HIS A 414 -32.70 3.77 -12.91
C HIS A 414 -31.17 3.81 -12.71
N PRO A 415 -30.52 4.96 -13.02
CA PRO A 415 -29.08 5.15 -12.78
C PRO A 415 -28.82 5.35 -11.29
N VAL A 416 -28.89 4.26 -10.51
CA VAL A 416 -28.72 4.29 -9.05
C VAL A 416 -27.27 4.59 -8.62
N ILE A 417 -26.33 4.36 -9.55
CA ILE A 417 -24.94 4.81 -9.48
C ILE A 417 -24.69 5.71 -10.67
N ASP A 418 -24.22 6.93 -10.45
CA ASP A 418 -24.01 7.92 -11.50
C ASP A 418 -22.65 8.60 -11.38
N MET A 419 -22.21 9.19 -12.49
CA MET A 419 -20.99 9.96 -12.52
C MET A 419 -21.15 11.27 -11.74
N MET A 420 -20.17 11.61 -10.90
CA MET A 420 -20.12 12.89 -10.20
C MET A 420 -20.17 14.05 -11.20
N GLU A 421 -20.90 15.12 -10.86
CA GLU A 421 -21.09 16.29 -11.73
C GLU A 421 -19.75 16.91 -12.20
N ASP A 422 -18.77 16.99 -11.28
CA ASP A 422 -17.44 17.52 -11.58
C ASP A 422 -16.65 16.63 -12.56
N GLN A 423 -16.95 15.35 -12.62
CA GLN A 423 -16.31 14.39 -13.50
C GLN A 423 -16.87 14.39 -14.93
N LYS A 424 -18.08 14.89 -15.14
CA LYS A 424 -18.74 14.95 -16.46
C LYS A 424 -18.01 15.82 -17.48
N LYS A 425 -17.17 16.76 -17.01
CA LYS A 425 -16.41 17.71 -17.84
C LYS A 425 -14.95 17.30 -18.07
N THR A 426 -14.51 16.17 -17.51
CA THR A 426 -13.12 15.76 -17.50
C THR A 426 -12.77 14.93 -18.74
N THR A 427 -11.79 15.38 -19.53
CA THR A 427 -11.26 14.64 -20.70
C THR A 427 -10.03 13.80 -20.38
N ILE A 428 -9.23 14.20 -19.39
CA ILE A 428 -8.02 13.50 -18.93
C ILE A 428 -8.43 12.50 -17.85
N LYS A 429 -8.04 11.23 -17.98
CA LYS A 429 -8.45 10.17 -17.04
C LYS A 429 -7.52 10.03 -15.83
N GLY A 430 -6.20 10.19 -15.98
CA GLY A 430 -5.24 10.05 -14.88
C GLY A 430 -5.32 11.23 -13.89
N GLY A 431 -5.27 10.94 -12.58
CA GLY A 431 -5.23 11.95 -11.52
C GLY A 431 -6.47 12.85 -11.38
N THR A 432 -7.62 12.47 -11.96
CA THR A 432 -8.82 13.34 -12.01
C THR A 432 -10.04 12.74 -11.30
N MET A 433 -9.91 11.58 -10.69
CA MET A 433 -10.95 11.00 -9.83
C MET A 433 -11.09 11.79 -8.52
N ARG A 434 -12.09 11.46 -7.72
CA ARG A 434 -12.12 11.86 -6.31
C ARG A 434 -11.06 11.03 -5.59
N LEU A 435 -9.95 11.69 -5.25
CA LEU A 435 -8.73 11.05 -4.73
C LEU A 435 -8.36 11.64 -3.37
N GLY A 436 -7.87 10.78 -2.47
CA GLY A 436 -7.39 11.18 -1.15
C GLY A 436 -8.46 11.21 -0.07
N ALA A 437 -8.13 11.85 1.04
CA ALA A 437 -8.97 11.85 2.24
C ALA A 437 -10.11 12.87 2.15
N TYR A 438 -11.30 12.41 2.52
CA TYR A 438 -12.49 13.25 2.65
C TYR A 438 -13.20 12.96 3.97
N ALA A 439 -13.75 14.01 4.56
CA ALA A 439 -14.56 13.91 5.77
C ALA A 439 -15.87 13.15 5.48
N CYS A 440 -16.27 12.33 6.43
CA CYS A 440 -17.58 11.66 6.44
C CYS A 440 -18.20 11.79 7.82
N GLN A 441 -19.45 12.28 7.85
CA GLN A 441 -20.29 12.34 9.03
C GLN A 441 -21.14 11.08 9.10
N LEU A 442 -20.95 10.28 10.16
CA LEU A 442 -21.73 9.08 10.43
C LEU A 442 -23.00 9.40 11.24
N GLU A 443 -24.07 8.67 10.99
CA GLU A 443 -25.30 8.73 11.78
C GLU A 443 -25.05 8.13 13.18
N ALA A 444 -25.39 8.87 14.23
CA ALA A 444 -25.26 8.40 15.61
C ALA A 444 -26.11 7.15 15.84
N GLY A 445 -25.51 6.10 16.42
CA GLY A 445 -26.16 4.81 16.64
C GLY A 445 -26.15 3.86 15.44
N SER A 446 -25.55 4.25 14.30
CA SER A 446 -25.26 3.33 13.20
C SER A 446 -24.21 2.30 13.57
N LEU A 447 -24.17 1.18 12.83
CA LEU A 447 -23.15 0.15 13.04
C LEU A 447 -21.75 0.73 12.81
N ALA A 448 -21.56 1.51 11.74
CA ALA A 448 -20.28 2.16 11.45
C ALA A 448 -19.85 3.10 12.59
N ALA A 449 -20.73 3.98 13.08
CA ALA A 449 -20.40 4.87 14.20
C ALA A 449 -19.99 4.09 15.46
N GLY A 450 -20.67 2.97 15.74
CA GLY A 450 -20.30 2.08 16.83
C GLY A 450 -18.93 1.44 16.69
N LEU A 451 -18.55 1.04 15.46
CA LEU A 451 -17.25 0.45 15.17
C LEU A 451 -16.10 1.47 15.26
N TYR A 452 -16.29 2.68 14.72
CA TYR A 452 -15.30 3.75 14.77
C TYR A 452 -15.18 4.38 16.18
N GLY A 453 -16.24 4.31 16.98
CA GLY A 453 -16.32 5.00 18.27
C GLY A 453 -16.46 6.52 18.16
N THR A 454 -16.78 7.05 16.98
CA THR A 454 -17.00 8.46 16.67
C THR A 454 -17.96 8.61 15.50
N THR A 455 -18.57 9.78 15.38
CA THR A 455 -19.42 10.13 14.23
C THR A 455 -18.68 10.96 13.17
N GLU A 456 -17.48 11.43 13.44
CA GLU A 456 -16.67 12.17 12.48
C GLU A 456 -15.46 11.34 12.09
N ILE A 457 -15.37 11.00 10.80
CA ILE A 457 -14.26 10.23 10.25
C ILE A 457 -13.72 10.90 9.00
N SER A 458 -12.51 10.51 8.60
CA SER A 458 -11.91 10.91 7.35
C SER A 458 -11.31 9.67 6.69
N GLU A 459 -11.69 9.40 5.43
CA GLU A 459 -11.27 8.20 4.71
C GLU A 459 -10.83 8.51 3.29
N ARG A 460 -9.97 7.65 2.70
CA ARG A 460 -9.42 7.86 1.37
C ARG A 460 -10.33 7.30 0.29
N HIS A 461 -10.45 8.06 -0.79
CA HIS A 461 -11.29 7.76 -1.95
C HIS A 461 -10.46 7.55 -3.21
N ARG A 462 -11.01 6.74 -4.14
CA ARG A 462 -10.51 6.55 -5.49
C ARG A 462 -11.64 6.13 -6.42
N HIS A 463 -12.51 7.08 -6.83
CA HIS A 463 -13.67 6.77 -7.67
C HIS A 463 -14.16 7.97 -8.49
N ARG A 464 -14.96 7.69 -9.55
CA ARG A 464 -15.67 8.68 -10.39
C ARG A 464 -17.17 8.60 -10.23
N TYR A 465 -17.67 7.40 -9.94
CA TYR A 465 -19.09 7.10 -9.83
C TYR A 465 -19.44 6.92 -8.36
N GLU A 466 -20.69 7.26 -8.03
CA GLU A 466 -21.18 7.23 -6.66
C GLU A 466 -22.67 6.98 -6.60
N PHE A 467 -23.20 6.76 -5.39
CA PHE A 467 -24.63 6.61 -5.13
C PHE A 467 -25.38 7.85 -5.60
N ASN A 468 -26.38 7.66 -6.47
CA ASN A 468 -27.26 8.74 -6.94
C ASN A 468 -28.28 9.11 -5.86
N SER A 469 -28.02 10.21 -5.17
CA SER A 469 -28.84 10.68 -4.02
C SER A 469 -30.30 10.95 -4.37
N LYS A 470 -30.66 11.04 -5.66
CA LYS A 470 -32.05 11.17 -6.12
C LYS A 470 -32.93 10.00 -5.65
N TYR A 471 -32.36 8.81 -5.51
CA TYR A 471 -33.08 7.60 -5.11
C TYR A 471 -33.02 7.29 -3.62
N LEU A 472 -32.35 8.12 -2.83
CA LEU A 472 -32.04 7.86 -1.42
C LEU A 472 -33.29 7.57 -0.57
N GLU A 473 -34.38 8.29 -0.81
CA GLU A 473 -35.64 8.12 -0.06
C GLU A 473 -36.24 6.73 -0.27
N ASP A 474 -36.22 6.23 -1.52
CA ASP A 474 -36.75 4.92 -1.88
C ASP A 474 -35.95 3.80 -1.21
N PHE A 475 -34.61 3.90 -1.22
CA PHE A 475 -33.74 2.95 -0.53
C PHE A 475 -33.97 2.95 0.98
N THR A 476 -34.09 4.14 1.59
CA THR A 476 -34.32 4.29 3.03
C THR A 476 -35.65 3.68 3.45
N LYS A 477 -36.73 3.91 2.68
CA LYS A 477 -38.05 3.31 2.94
C LYS A 477 -38.03 1.78 2.83
N ALA A 478 -37.20 1.24 1.93
CA ALA A 478 -37.05 -0.20 1.74
C ALA A 478 -36.09 -0.86 2.73
N GLY A 479 -35.37 -0.08 3.55
CA GLY A 479 -34.54 -0.56 4.65
C GLY A 479 -33.03 -0.42 4.47
N LEU A 480 -32.51 -0.05 3.29
CA LEU A 480 -31.09 0.26 3.11
C LEU A 480 -30.85 1.73 3.48
N LYS A 481 -30.11 1.97 4.54
CA LYS A 481 -29.86 3.31 5.07
C LYS A 481 -28.52 3.87 4.63
N ALA A 482 -28.49 5.15 4.26
CA ALA A 482 -27.25 5.91 4.10
C ALA A 482 -26.85 6.49 5.47
N THR A 483 -25.95 5.79 6.16
CA THR A 483 -25.52 6.09 7.53
C THR A 483 -24.24 6.92 7.60
N GLY A 484 -23.59 7.18 6.46
CA GLY A 484 -22.44 8.07 6.37
C GLY A 484 -22.54 8.97 5.15
N ARG A 485 -22.24 10.27 5.33
CA ARG A 485 -22.27 11.26 4.25
C ARG A 485 -21.13 12.25 4.37
N ASN A 486 -20.66 12.71 3.22
CA ASN A 486 -19.74 13.84 3.20
C ASN A 486 -20.48 15.11 3.66
N PRO A 487 -20.00 15.82 4.69
CA PRO A 487 -20.70 16.97 5.27
C PRO A 487 -20.76 18.19 4.35
N GLN A 488 -19.90 18.29 3.34
CA GLN A 488 -19.83 19.44 2.43
C GLN A 488 -20.69 19.23 1.18
N THR A 489 -20.67 18.01 0.63
CA THR A 489 -21.34 17.69 -0.64
C THR A 489 -22.65 16.92 -0.47
N GLY A 490 -22.87 16.32 0.70
CA GLY A 490 -24.02 15.45 0.98
C GLY A 490 -23.91 14.05 0.31
N LEU A 491 -22.79 13.74 -0.35
CA LEU A 491 -22.58 12.46 -1.01
C LEU A 491 -22.63 11.30 -0.02
N VAL A 492 -23.26 10.20 -0.44
CA VAL A 492 -23.38 9.00 0.40
C VAL A 492 -22.07 8.24 0.41
N GLU A 493 -21.50 8.07 1.61
CA GLU A 493 -20.20 7.40 1.82
C GLU A 493 -20.36 6.00 2.43
N VAL A 494 -21.43 5.80 3.22
CA VAL A 494 -21.70 4.53 3.91
C VAL A 494 -23.17 4.16 3.76
N VAL A 495 -23.41 2.90 3.40
CA VAL A 495 -24.76 2.29 3.43
C VAL A 495 -24.75 1.08 4.35
N GLU A 496 -25.85 0.91 5.10
CA GLU A 496 -26.06 -0.20 6.03
C GLU A 496 -27.44 -0.83 5.85
N LEU A 497 -27.52 -2.13 6.10
CA LEU A 497 -28.80 -2.85 6.20
C LEU A 497 -29.07 -3.20 7.67
N PRO A 498 -29.84 -2.37 8.41
CA PRO A 498 -30.21 -2.67 9.78
C PRO A 498 -30.96 -4.00 9.89
N GLY A 499 -30.70 -4.75 10.96
CA GLY A 499 -31.28 -6.07 11.17
C GLY A 499 -30.48 -7.23 10.53
N HIS A 500 -29.56 -6.95 9.63
CA HIS A 500 -28.56 -7.92 9.19
C HIS A 500 -27.42 -8.01 10.22
N PRO A 501 -26.82 -9.19 10.49
CA PRO A 501 -25.75 -9.35 11.48
C PRO A 501 -24.58 -8.38 11.28
N PHE A 502 -24.16 -8.18 10.03
CA PHE A 502 -23.18 -7.19 9.64
C PHE A 502 -23.30 -6.96 8.12
N PHE A 503 -23.77 -5.78 7.71
CA PHE A 503 -23.89 -5.45 6.29
C PHE A 503 -23.58 -3.98 6.08
N ILE A 504 -22.37 -3.73 5.58
CA ILE A 504 -21.85 -2.36 5.36
C ILE A 504 -21.27 -2.27 3.95
N GLY A 505 -21.66 -1.23 3.22
CA GLY A 505 -21.01 -0.78 2.00
C GLY A 505 -20.38 0.59 2.20
N VAL A 506 -19.13 0.77 1.77
CA VAL A 506 -18.41 2.04 1.88
C VAL A 506 -17.86 2.48 0.53
N GLN A 507 -17.98 3.77 0.20
CA GLN A 507 -17.47 4.32 -1.06
C GLN A 507 -15.96 4.56 -1.02
N PHE A 508 -15.43 4.80 0.16
CA PHE A 508 -14.00 4.96 0.42
C PHE A 508 -13.26 3.61 0.56
N HIS A 509 -11.95 3.68 0.74
CA HIS A 509 -11.03 2.54 0.84
C HIS A 509 -10.47 2.41 2.25
N PRO A 510 -11.16 1.69 3.16
CA PRO A 510 -10.73 1.54 4.55
C PRO A 510 -9.41 0.75 4.70
N GLU A 511 -9.06 -0.08 3.71
CA GLU A 511 -7.83 -0.86 3.68
C GLU A 511 -6.56 -0.01 3.75
N TYR A 512 -6.59 1.22 3.23
CA TYR A 512 -5.42 2.10 3.21
C TYR A 512 -5.02 2.65 4.60
N LYS A 513 -5.94 2.67 5.57
CA LYS A 513 -5.67 3.18 6.92
C LYS A 513 -5.44 2.08 7.96
N SER A 514 -5.43 0.81 7.57
CA SER A 514 -5.19 -0.30 8.49
C SER A 514 -3.70 -0.52 8.74
N THR A 515 -3.31 -0.60 10.02
CA THR A 515 -1.93 -0.88 10.42
C THR A 515 -1.88 -1.98 11.48
N PRO A 516 -0.72 -2.64 11.71
CA PRO A 516 -0.55 -3.62 12.78
C PRO A 516 -0.96 -3.12 14.17
N GLU A 517 -0.63 -1.86 14.47
CA GLU A 517 -0.90 -1.27 15.77
C GLU A 517 -2.27 -0.60 15.87
N ASN A 518 -2.89 -0.26 14.72
CA ASN A 518 -4.23 0.34 14.62
C ASN A 518 -5.02 -0.33 13.48
N PRO A 519 -5.52 -1.55 13.69
CA PRO A 519 -6.36 -2.26 12.71
C PRO A 519 -7.62 -1.48 12.41
N HIS A 520 -7.96 -1.35 11.12
CA HIS A 520 -9.12 -0.55 10.72
C HIS A 520 -10.43 -1.10 11.29
N PRO A 521 -11.32 -0.24 11.86
CA PRO A 521 -12.53 -0.66 12.55
C PRO A 521 -13.48 -1.54 11.73
N LEU A 522 -13.66 -1.26 10.43
CA LEU A 522 -14.56 -2.03 9.57
C LEU A 522 -14.04 -3.45 9.31
N PHE A 523 -12.73 -3.64 9.10
CA PHE A 523 -12.14 -4.97 8.96
C PHE A 523 -12.19 -5.74 10.27
N LYS A 524 -11.88 -5.07 11.38
CA LYS A 524 -11.99 -5.66 12.72
C LYS A 524 -13.42 -6.08 13.03
N GLY A 525 -14.41 -5.25 12.68
CA GLY A 525 -15.83 -5.54 12.84
C GLY A 525 -16.30 -6.71 11.98
N LEU A 526 -15.88 -6.77 10.71
CA LEU A 526 -16.22 -7.90 9.82
C LEU A 526 -15.67 -9.23 10.35
N VAL A 527 -14.40 -9.26 10.78
CA VAL A 527 -13.79 -10.48 11.35
C VAL A 527 -14.51 -10.90 12.64
N LYS A 528 -14.87 -9.94 13.50
CA LYS A 528 -15.66 -10.21 14.71
C LYS A 528 -17.03 -10.79 14.37
N ALA A 529 -17.74 -10.19 13.44
CA ALA A 529 -19.05 -10.69 13.00
C ALA A 529 -18.95 -12.09 12.35
N ALA A 530 -17.89 -12.36 11.58
CA ALA A 530 -17.62 -13.67 11.00
C ALA A 530 -17.38 -14.73 12.08
N LEU A 531 -16.66 -14.40 13.15
CA LEU A 531 -16.48 -15.27 14.33
C LEU A 531 -17.80 -15.57 15.03
N ASP A 532 -18.65 -14.57 15.19
CA ASP A 532 -19.95 -14.72 15.86
C ASP A 532 -20.95 -15.50 14.98
N ASN A 533 -20.87 -15.38 13.66
CA ASN A 533 -21.68 -16.14 12.70
C ASN A 533 -21.29 -17.62 12.62
N LYS A 534 -20.04 -17.94 12.89
CA LYS A 534 -19.52 -19.33 12.87
C LYS A 534 -19.96 -20.18 14.05
N LYS A 535 -20.38 -19.55 15.15
CA LYS A 535 -20.90 -20.24 16.36
C LYS A 535 -22.32 -20.73 16.12
#